data_1213c42b8ed15c1e6ed118f45739a652
#
_entry.id   1213c42b8ed15c1e6ed118f45739a652
#
_cell.length_a   1.000
_cell.length_b   1.000
_cell.length_c   1.000
_cell.angle_alpha   90.00
_cell.angle_beta   90.00
_cell.angle_gamma   90.00
#
_symmetry.space_group_name_H-M   'P 1'
#
loop_
_entity.id
_entity.type
_entity.pdbx_description
1 polymer ?
#
loop_
_entity_poly.entity_id
_entity_poly.type
_entity_poly.pdbx_seq_one_letter_code
_entity_poly.pdbx_strand_id
1 'polypeptide(L)'
;MRALIQRISHGSVSVNHKIIAGEIGTGLMIFLGVGHEDSHEKADHLAKKIANLRIFGDAEEKMNLSILDVRGQAIVVSQFTLYADTKKGNRPSFIKAASPDIADELVNYFADQLRSYGIPTQQGEFAAHMMVSLVNDGPVTIWIEN
;
A
#
# COMPACT_ATOMS: atom_id res chain seq x y z
N MET A 1 -3.77 10.75 4.32
CA MET A 1 -3.84 9.34 3.87
C MET A 1 -3.15 8.43 4.86
N ARG A 2 -3.51 7.16 4.90
CA ARG A 2 -2.89 6.15 5.77
C ARG A 2 -2.37 5.00 4.93
N ALA A 3 -1.12 4.63 5.12
CA ALA A 3 -0.53 3.47 4.47
C ALA A 3 0.06 2.50 5.50
N LEU A 4 -0.30 1.23 5.38
CA LEU A 4 0.42 0.14 6.02
C LEU A 4 1.26 -0.55 4.94
N ILE A 5 2.57 -0.53 5.13
CA ILE A 5 3.54 -1.00 4.15
C ILE A 5 4.23 -2.22 4.70
N GLN A 6 4.29 -3.30 3.92
CA GLN A 6 5.05 -4.49 4.27
C GLN A 6 6.09 -4.77 3.18
N ARG A 7 7.35 -4.91 3.59
CA ARG A 7 8.41 -5.41 2.71
C ARG A 7 8.16 -6.89 2.46
N ILE A 8 8.17 -7.30 1.22
CA ILE A 8 7.83 -8.67 0.84
C ILE A 8 8.89 -9.31 -0.04
N SER A 9 9.03 -10.62 0.06
CA SER A 9 9.77 -11.48 -0.88
C SER A 9 8.87 -12.10 -1.94
N HIS A 10 7.55 -12.14 -1.68
CA HIS A 10 6.52 -12.63 -2.59
C HIS A 10 5.16 -12.04 -2.22
N GLY A 11 4.32 -11.74 -3.22
CA GLY A 11 2.96 -11.26 -2.97
C GLY A 11 2.05 -11.34 -4.19
N SER A 12 0.74 -11.52 -3.91
CA SER A 12 -0.31 -11.55 -4.93
C SER A 12 -1.67 -11.17 -4.33
N VAL A 13 -2.60 -10.78 -5.19
CA VAL A 13 -4.00 -10.51 -4.84
C VAL A 13 -4.91 -11.28 -5.76
N SER A 14 -5.90 -11.95 -5.21
CA SER A 14 -6.93 -12.64 -5.98
C SER A 14 -8.35 -12.22 -5.57
N VAL A 15 -9.27 -12.25 -6.56
CA VAL A 15 -10.70 -12.04 -6.40
C VAL A 15 -11.42 -13.22 -7.06
N ASN A 16 -12.37 -13.82 -6.38
CA ASN A 16 -13.10 -15.00 -6.89
C ASN A 16 -12.18 -16.10 -7.44
N HIS A 17 -11.10 -16.41 -6.71
CA HIS A 17 -10.08 -17.41 -7.07
C HIS A 17 -9.24 -17.07 -8.32
N LYS A 18 -9.35 -15.87 -8.87
CA LYS A 18 -8.52 -15.40 -9.99
C LYS A 18 -7.48 -14.40 -9.48
N ILE A 19 -6.22 -14.60 -9.84
CA ILE A 19 -5.16 -13.62 -9.57
C ILE A 19 -5.42 -12.39 -10.45
N ILE A 20 -5.53 -11.23 -9.79
CA ILE A 20 -5.75 -9.93 -10.43
C ILE A 20 -4.53 -9.02 -10.32
N ALA A 21 -3.72 -9.23 -9.29
CA ALA A 21 -2.43 -8.57 -9.11
C ALA A 21 -1.40 -9.57 -8.57
N GLY A 22 -0.23 -9.59 -9.14
CA GLY A 22 0.86 -10.50 -8.76
C GLY A 22 1.18 -11.45 -9.91
N GLU A 23 2.04 -12.44 -9.78
CA GLU A 23 2.86 -12.68 -8.60
C GLU A 23 4.09 -11.78 -8.65
N ILE A 24 4.32 -10.96 -7.63
CA ILE A 24 5.53 -10.16 -7.54
C ILE A 24 6.53 -10.79 -6.56
N GLY A 25 7.82 -10.59 -6.83
CA GLY A 25 8.90 -10.98 -5.93
C GLY A 25 9.22 -9.89 -4.90
N THR A 26 10.51 -9.57 -4.76
CA THR A 26 10.99 -8.50 -3.85
C THR A 26 10.27 -7.19 -4.11
N GLY A 27 9.69 -6.62 -3.06
CA GLY A 27 8.94 -5.37 -3.21
C GLY A 27 8.16 -4.96 -1.97
N LEU A 28 7.05 -4.26 -2.23
CA LEU A 28 6.16 -3.74 -1.19
C LEU A 28 4.71 -4.17 -1.43
N MET A 29 4.06 -4.65 -0.38
CA MET A 29 2.61 -4.68 -0.27
C MET A 29 2.17 -3.43 0.47
N ILE A 30 1.31 -2.62 -0.16
CA ILE A 30 0.89 -1.31 0.36
C ILE A 30 -0.63 -1.34 0.55
N PHE A 31 -1.08 -1.38 1.78
CA PHE A 31 -2.49 -1.19 2.12
C PHE A 31 -2.75 0.30 2.29
N LEU A 32 -3.61 0.88 1.47
CA LEU A 32 -3.84 2.32 1.39
C LEU A 32 -5.26 2.68 1.79
N GLY A 33 -5.39 3.47 2.85
CA GLY A 33 -6.64 4.07 3.29
C GLY A 33 -6.70 5.55 2.92
N VAL A 34 -7.89 5.98 2.51
CA VAL A 34 -8.20 7.37 2.16
C VAL A 34 -9.23 7.92 3.15
N GLY A 35 -8.97 9.10 3.69
CA GLY A 35 -9.86 9.83 4.59
C GLY A 35 -10.51 11.04 3.92
N HIS A 36 -11.44 11.70 4.62
CA HIS A 36 -12.20 12.83 4.06
C HIS A 36 -11.36 14.04 3.65
N GLU A 37 -10.21 14.26 4.31
CA GLU A 37 -9.35 15.44 4.07
C GLU A 37 -8.17 15.12 3.15
N ASP A 38 -8.20 13.98 2.47
CA ASP A 38 -7.13 13.57 1.59
C ASP A 38 -7.27 14.18 0.20
N SER A 39 -6.14 14.40 -0.45
CA SER A 39 -6.02 15.08 -1.74
C SER A 39 -4.91 14.47 -2.58
N HIS A 40 -4.85 14.85 -3.86
CA HIS A 40 -3.75 14.50 -4.76
C HIS A 40 -2.39 14.93 -4.20
N GLU A 41 -2.29 16.12 -3.59
CA GLU A 41 -1.04 16.60 -2.97
C GLU A 41 -0.56 15.65 -1.85
N LYS A 42 -1.48 15.18 -1.00
CA LYS A 42 -1.15 14.19 0.03
C LYS A 42 -0.75 12.84 -0.59
N ALA A 43 -1.41 12.44 -1.67
CA ALA A 43 -1.04 11.22 -2.39
C ALA A 43 0.36 11.32 -3.01
N ASP A 44 0.70 12.45 -3.64
CA ASP A 44 2.04 12.73 -4.16
C ASP A 44 3.11 12.65 -3.08
N HIS A 45 2.86 13.31 -1.95
CA HIS A 45 3.78 13.31 -0.82
C HIS A 45 4.01 11.89 -0.29
N LEU A 46 2.93 11.12 -0.12
CA LEU A 46 2.99 9.75 0.39
C LEU A 46 3.69 8.81 -0.60
N ALA A 47 3.37 8.89 -1.88
CA ALA A 47 4.01 8.09 -2.93
C ALA A 47 5.52 8.37 -3.01
N LYS A 48 5.91 9.66 -3.00
CA LYS A 48 7.32 10.06 -2.95
C LYS A 48 8.03 9.54 -1.70
N LYS A 49 7.37 9.62 -0.54
CA LYS A 49 7.91 9.10 0.72
C LYS A 49 8.16 7.60 0.65
N ILE A 50 7.18 6.83 0.15
CA ILE A 50 7.25 5.37 0.05
C ILE A 50 8.31 4.95 -0.97
N ALA A 51 8.38 5.59 -2.14
CA ALA A 51 9.38 5.30 -3.17
C ALA A 51 10.82 5.43 -2.67
N ASN A 52 11.06 6.36 -1.72
CA ASN A 52 12.38 6.63 -1.18
C ASN A 52 12.63 6.05 0.21
N LEU A 53 11.69 5.25 0.74
CA LEU A 53 11.81 4.67 2.07
C LEU A 53 12.93 3.61 2.09
N ARG A 54 13.94 3.81 2.94
CA ARG A 54 15.15 3.00 2.97
C ARG A 54 14.98 1.80 3.92
N ILE A 55 14.24 0.81 3.47
CA ILE A 55 13.87 -0.39 4.25
C ILE A 55 14.32 -1.70 3.64
N PHE A 56 15.12 -1.66 2.59
CA PHE A 56 15.79 -2.84 2.02
C PHE A 56 17.25 -2.87 2.45
N GLY A 57 17.78 -4.08 2.62
CA GLY A 57 19.15 -4.30 3.06
C GLY A 57 20.16 -3.94 1.98
N ASP A 58 21.28 -3.34 2.41
CA ASP A 58 22.49 -3.20 1.59
C ASP A 58 23.39 -4.46 1.70
N ALA A 59 24.59 -4.39 1.17
CA ALA A 59 25.57 -5.49 1.21
C ALA A 59 26.01 -5.87 2.66
N GLU A 60 25.76 -5.00 3.63
CA GLU A 60 26.03 -5.24 5.06
C GLU A 60 24.74 -5.58 5.83
N GLU A 61 23.65 -5.90 5.15
CA GLU A 61 22.32 -6.19 5.71
C GLU A 61 21.69 -5.03 6.49
N LYS A 62 22.19 -3.79 6.30
CA LYS A 62 21.61 -2.60 6.90
C LYS A 62 20.50 -2.03 6.04
N MET A 63 19.41 -1.54 6.65
CA MET A 63 18.29 -0.88 5.95
C MET A 63 18.73 0.46 5.37
N ASN A 64 19.33 0.45 4.20
CA ASN A 64 19.89 1.61 3.52
C ASN A 64 19.37 1.82 2.08
N LEU A 65 18.69 0.82 1.52
CA LEU A 65 18.22 0.85 0.14
C LEU A 65 16.71 1.07 0.08
N SER A 66 16.27 1.81 -0.93
CA SER A 66 14.87 2.01 -1.26
C SER A 66 14.35 0.92 -2.22
N ILE A 67 13.03 0.90 -2.45
CA ILE A 67 12.43 0.03 -3.47
C ILE A 67 13.00 0.33 -4.88
N LEU A 68 13.37 1.59 -5.16
CA LEU A 68 14.01 2.01 -6.41
C LEU A 68 15.40 1.40 -6.57
N ASP A 69 16.20 1.43 -5.50
CA ASP A 69 17.57 0.90 -5.51
C ASP A 69 17.59 -0.61 -5.78
N VAL A 70 16.66 -1.34 -5.17
CA VAL A 70 16.53 -2.80 -5.36
C VAL A 70 15.73 -3.20 -6.59
N ARG A 71 15.22 -2.22 -7.36
CA ARG A 71 14.33 -2.44 -8.52
C ARG A 71 13.13 -3.33 -8.18
N GLY A 72 12.56 -3.10 -7.00
CA GLY A 72 11.42 -3.84 -6.49
C GLY A 72 10.12 -3.47 -7.18
N GLN A 73 9.09 -4.24 -6.88
CA GLN A 73 7.73 -4.05 -7.41
C GLN A 73 6.76 -3.72 -6.27
N ALA A 74 5.61 -3.16 -6.58
CA ALA A 74 4.59 -2.86 -5.57
C ALA A 74 3.22 -3.43 -5.95
N ILE A 75 2.44 -3.80 -4.92
CA ILE A 75 1.00 -4.01 -5.04
C ILE A 75 0.31 -3.03 -4.09
N VAL A 76 -0.62 -2.24 -4.62
CA VAL A 76 -1.47 -1.32 -3.85
C VAL A 76 -2.84 -1.95 -3.65
N VAL A 77 -3.26 -2.05 -2.40
CA VAL A 77 -4.58 -2.60 -2.00
C VAL A 77 -5.34 -1.51 -1.26
N SER A 78 -6.52 -1.14 -1.75
CA SER A 78 -7.41 -0.23 -1.04
C SER A 78 -7.86 -0.83 0.30
N GLN A 79 -7.74 -0.06 1.39
CA GLN A 79 -7.96 -0.56 2.74
C GLN A 79 -8.61 0.52 3.63
N PHE A 80 -9.93 0.74 3.50
CA PHE A 80 -10.64 1.74 4.30
C PHE A 80 -10.64 1.42 5.80
N THR A 81 -10.47 0.14 6.18
CA THR A 81 -10.40 -0.30 7.57
C THR A 81 -9.19 0.26 8.33
N LEU A 82 -8.21 0.87 7.66
CA LEU A 82 -7.16 1.65 8.31
C LEU A 82 -7.71 2.89 9.03
N TYR A 83 -8.94 3.32 8.70
CA TYR A 83 -9.67 4.38 9.38
C TYR A 83 -10.62 3.87 10.47
N ALA A 84 -10.46 2.61 10.89
CA ALA A 84 -11.27 2.04 11.97
C ALA A 84 -11.08 2.82 13.29
N ASP A 85 -12.19 3.28 13.88
CA ASP A 85 -12.24 3.77 15.26
C ASP A 85 -12.81 2.65 16.15
N THR A 86 -11.97 2.16 17.06
CA THR A 86 -12.29 1.08 17.99
C THR A 86 -12.36 1.54 19.44
N LYS A 87 -12.43 2.88 19.68
CA LYS A 87 -12.41 3.45 21.03
C LYS A 87 -13.68 3.13 21.83
N LYS A 88 -14.81 2.89 21.15
CA LYS A 88 -16.08 2.60 21.78
C LYS A 88 -16.66 1.28 21.29
N GLY A 89 -16.77 0.31 22.21
CA GLY A 89 -17.34 -1.00 21.90
C GLY A 89 -16.48 -1.85 20.94
N ASN A 90 -17.05 -3.01 20.56
CA ASN A 90 -16.32 -4.00 19.74
C ASN A 90 -16.64 -3.91 18.22
N ARG A 91 -17.56 -3.04 17.82
CA ARG A 91 -17.86 -2.77 16.41
C ARG A 91 -17.10 -1.54 15.95
N PRO A 92 -16.11 -1.67 15.04
CA PRO A 92 -15.37 -0.52 14.52
C PRO A 92 -16.29 0.46 13.79
N SER A 93 -16.00 1.76 13.93
CA SER A 93 -16.60 2.81 13.12
C SER A 93 -15.63 3.24 12.03
N PHE A 94 -16.14 3.48 10.82
CA PHE A 94 -15.36 3.89 9.66
C PHE A 94 -15.75 5.28 9.14
N ILE A 95 -16.39 6.09 9.98
CA ILE A 95 -16.91 7.43 9.60
C ILE A 95 -15.80 8.34 9.03
N LYS A 96 -14.54 8.12 9.41
CA LYS A 96 -13.42 8.94 8.94
C LYS A 96 -12.87 8.53 7.57
N ALA A 97 -13.31 7.41 7.03
CA ALA A 97 -12.95 7.00 5.68
C ALA A 97 -13.68 7.86 4.64
N ALA A 98 -13.01 8.19 3.54
CA ALA A 98 -13.61 8.90 2.42
C ALA A 98 -14.74 8.10 1.77
N SER A 99 -15.58 8.79 0.98
CA SER A 99 -16.58 8.11 0.13
C SER A 99 -15.89 7.20 -0.89
N PRO A 100 -16.57 6.13 -1.36
CA PRO A 100 -15.98 5.19 -2.31
C PRO A 100 -15.41 5.86 -3.57
N ASP A 101 -16.13 6.81 -4.16
CA ASP A 101 -15.70 7.48 -5.40
C ASP A 101 -14.39 8.25 -5.22
N ILE A 102 -14.26 9.02 -4.13
CA ILE A 102 -13.03 9.76 -3.81
C ILE A 102 -11.90 8.80 -3.46
N ALA A 103 -12.23 7.73 -2.72
CA ALA A 103 -11.22 6.76 -2.32
C ALA A 103 -10.65 6.00 -3.52
N ASP A 104 -11.50 5.57 -4.47
CA ASP A 104 -11.07 4.88 -5.69
C ASP A 104 -10.19 5.79 -6.55
N GLU A 105 -10.62 7.04 -6.79
CA GLU A 105 -9.84 8.04 -7.52
C GLU A 105 -8.43 8.22 -6.93
N LEU A 106 -8.34 8.46 -5.61
CA LEU A 106 -7.05 8.72 -4.96
C LEU A 106 -6.16 7.48 -4.83
N VAL A 107 -6.74 6.28 -4.71
CA VAL A 107 -5.97 5.03 -4.73
C VAL A 107 -5.36 4.79 -6.11
N ASN A 108 -6.13 5.00 -7.17
CA ASN A 108 -5.65 4.89 -8.55
C ASN A 108 -4.55 5.92 -8.83
N TYR A 109 -4.79 7.17 -8.45
CA TYR A 109 -3.81 8.24 -8.59
C TYR A 109 -2.49 7.94 -7.85
N PHE A 110 -2.58 7.48 -6.61
CA PHE A 110 -1.39 7.09 -5.83
C PHE A 110 -0.58 5.98 -6.51
N ALA A 111 -1.24 4.97 -7.06
CA ALA A 111 -0.55 3.90 -7.79
C ALA A 111 0.13 4.42 -9.06
N ASP A 112 -0.51 5.37 -9.77
CA ASP A 112 0.09 6.01 -10.94
C ASP A 112 1.31 6.86 -10.54
N GLN A 113 1.28 7.51 -9.38
CA GLN A 113 2.47 8.22 -8.87
C GLN A 113 3.64 7.26 -8.59
N LEU A 114 3.39 6.08 -8.02
CA LEU A 114 4.45 5.07 -7.85
C LEU A 114 5.03 4.62 -9.21
N ARG A 115 4.18 4.42 -10.22
CA ARG A 115 4.60 4.10 -11.59
C ARG A 115 5.44 5.21 -12.20
N SER A 116 5.09 6.47 -11.95
CA SER A 116 5.83 7.64 -12.45
C SER A 116 7.26 7.72 -11.89
N TYR A 117 7.50 7.17 -10.69
CA TYR A 117 8.84 7.00 -10.12
C TYR A 117 9.60 5.79 -10.70
N GLY A 118 9.01 5.02 -11.62
CA GLY A 118 9.64 3.86 -12.22
C GLY A 118 9.45 2.57 -11.42
N ILE A 119 8.51 2.53 -10.46
CA ILE A 119 8.18 1.33 -9.69
C ILE A 119 7.06 0.57 -10.42
N PRO A 120 7.31 -0.66 -10.94
CA PRO A 120 6.25 -1.48 -11.49
C PRO A 120 5.19 -1.75 -10.42
N THR A 121 3.99 -1.19 -10.60
CA THR A 121 2.94 -1.19 -9.57
C THR A 121 1.67 -1.83 -10.11
N GLN A 122 1.21 -2.86 -9.43
CA GLN A 122 -0.09 -3.49 -9.65
C GLN A 122 -1.08 -3.05 -8.56
N GLN A 123 -2.36 -3.29 -8.79
CA GLN A 123 -3.42 -2.91 -7.85
C GLN A 123 -4.39 -4.05 -7.62
N GLY A 124 -4.95 -4.10 -6.42
CA GLY A 124 -6.15 -4.86 -6.15
C GLY A 124 -7.37 -4.28 -6.86
N GLU A 125 -8.51 -4.91 -6.70
CA GLU A 125 -9.80 -4.45 -7.23
C GLU A 125 -10.54 -3.67 -6.15
N PHE A 126 -10.87 -2.39 -6.44
CA PHE A 126 -11.55 -1.53 -5.48
C PHE A 126 -12.93 -2.09 -5.09
N ALA A 127 -13.25 -2.03 -3.78
CA ALA A 127 -14.48 -2.54 -3.18
C ALA A 127 -14.73 -4.06 -3.35
N ALA A 128 -13.83 -4.84 -3.95
CA ALA A 128 -13.94 -6.28 -4.03
C ALA A 128 -13.53 -6.98 -2.74
N HIS A 129 -14.01 -8.21 -2.55
CA HIS A 129 -13.47 -9.10 -1.54
C HIS A 129 -12.18 -9.73 -2.06
N MET A 130 -11.06 -9.29 -1.53
CA MET A 130 -9.73 -9.69 -1.98
C MET A 130 -9.09 -10.67 -1.01
N MET A 131 -8.46 -11.71 -1.57
CA MET A 131 -7.51 -12.55 -0.85
C MET A 131 -6.11 -12.03 -1.14
N VAL A 132 -5.46 -11.47 -0.13
CA VAL A 132 -4.12 -10.90 -0.23
C VAL A 132 -3.12 -11.89 0.36
N SER A 133 -2.24 -12.42 -0.48
CA SER A 133 -1.19 -13.36 -0.10
C SER A 133 0.15 -12.65 -0.14
N LEU A 134 0.96 -12.82 0.90
CA LEU A 134 2.31 -12.24 0.94
C LEU A 134 3.22 -13.02 1.89
N VAL A 135 4.52 -12.92 1.63
CA VAL A 135 5.57 -13.32 2.57
C VAL A 135 6.28 -12.04 3.02
N ASN A 136 6.02 -11.63 4.27
CA ASN A 136 6.68 -10.46 4.85
C ASN A 136 8.14 -10.81 5.16
N ASP A 137 9.04 -10.08 4.50
CA ASP A 137 10.47 -10.30 4.61
C ASP A 137 11.06 -9.45 5.73
N GLY A 138 11.47 -10.13 6.82
CA GLY A 138 12.11 -9.48 7.93
C GLY A 138 11.65 -9.85 9.34
N PRO A 139 10.39 -9.70 9.80
CA PRO A 139 9.31 -8.92 9.19
C PRO A 139 9.58 -7.41 9.22
N VAL A 140 9.13 -6.72 8.18
CA VAL A 140 9.17 -5.24 8.11
C VAL A 140 7.79 -4.73 7.75
N THR A 141 7.16 -4.04 8.71
CA THR A 141 5.82 -3.48 8.60
C THR A 141 5.84 -2.06 9.14
N ILE A 142 5.46 -1.09 8.32
CA ILE A 142 5.56 0.33 8.64
C ILE A 142 4.21 1.00 8.42
N TRP A 143 3.80 1.80 9.39
CA TRP A 143 2.65 2.68 9.30
C TRP A 143 3.10 4.09 8.95
N ILE A 144 2.44 4.70 7.96
CA ILE A 144 2.61 6.11 7.60
C ILE A 144 1.24 6.79 7.53
N GLU A 145 1.15 7.97 8.12
CA GLU A 145 -0.02 8.86 8.03
C GLU A 145 0.46 10.27 7.66
N ASN A 146 -0.25 10.96 6.76
CA ASN A 146 0.04 12.33 6.35
C ASN A 146 -1.23 13.18 6.21
#